data_2555cd9ca9494f43104410334975ccf0
#
_entry.id   2555cd9ca9494f43104410334975ccf0
#
_cell.length_a   1.000
_cell.length_b   1.000
_cell.length_c   1.000
_cell.angle_alpha   90.00
_cell.angle_beta   90.00
_cell.angle_gamma   90.00
#
_symmetry.space_group_name_H-M   'P 1'
#
loop_
_entity.id
_entity.type
_entity.pdbx_description
1 polymer ?
#
loop_
_entity_poly.entity_id
_entity_poly.type
_entity_poly.pdbx_seq_one_letter_code
_entity_poly.pdbx_strand_id
1 'polypeptide(L)'
;MSELRDEVGAVDFDEVVELFLEEVDEAIAALRDLTDLSELEPQCHFLKGSALNIGFSDFANLCQAGEAAAAAGHGEDVDIAAIVQSYAEAREVFINQSAERLAA
;
A
#
# COMPACT_ATOMS: atom_id res chain seq x y z
N MET A 1 22.57 -7.90 -23.73
CA MET A 1 21.86 -8.39 -22.54
C MET A 1 21.19 -7.30 -21.76
N SER A 2 21.87 -6.19 -21.50
CA SER A 2 21.26 -5.12 -20.76
C SER A 2 20.05 -4.52 -21.47
N GLU A 3 20.11 -4.40 -22.78
CA GLU A 3 18.99 -3.89 -23.57
C GLU A 3 17.75 -4.76 -23.41
N LEU A 4 17.93 -6.06 -23.58
CA LEU A 4 16.83 -7.00 -23.45
C LEU A 4 16.27 -6.97 -22.03
N ARG A 5 17.17 -6.90 -21.05
CA ARG A 5 16.77 -6.83 -19.66
C ARG A 5 16.03 -5.55 -19.36
N ASP A 6 16.46 -4.45 -19.93
CA ASP A 6 15.79 -3.17 -19.73
C ASP A 6 14.38 -3.18 -20.29
N GLU A 7 14.18 -3.76 -21.46
CA GLU A 7 12.86 -3.90 -22.06
C GLU A 7 11.96 -4.78 -21.21
N VAL A 8 12.47 -5.94 -20.85
CA VAL A 8 11.75 -6.86 -19.98
C VAL A 8 11.53 -6.24 -18.63
N GLY A 9 12.51 -5.50 -18.13
CA GLY A 9 12.38 -4.81 -16.86
C GLY A 9 11.26 -3.79 -16.84
N ALA A 10 11.04 -3.07 -17.95
CA ALA A 10 9.97 -2.10 -18.04
C ALA A 10 8.59 -2.78 -17.98
N VAL A 11 8.43 -3.86 -18.74
CA VAL A 11 7.21 -4.66 -18.73
C VAL A 11 7.03 -5.32 -17.37
N ASP A 12 8.09 -5.91 -16.85
CA ASP A 12 8.05 -6.57 -15.55
C ASP A 12 7.73 -5.59 -14.43
N PHE A 13 8.23 -4.36 -14.55
CA PHE A 13 7.95 -3.34 -13.54
C PHE A 13 6.44 -3.08 -13.44
N ASP A 14 5.77 -2.92 -14.58
CA ASP A 14 4.33 -2.71 -14.59
C ASP A 14 3.58 -3.91 -14.01
N GLU A 15 3.97 -5.11 -14.38
CA GLU A 15 3.37 -6.33 -13.84
C GLU A 15 3.61 -6.47 -12.35
N VAL A 16 4.84 -6.18 -11.89
CA VAL A 16 5.18 -6.24 -10.49
C VAL A 16 4.36 -5.23 -9.69
N VAL A 17 4.21 -4.02 -10.22
CA VAL A 17 3.40 -2.99 -9.57
C VAL A 17 1.94 -3.43 -9.48
N GLU A 18 1.38 -4.00 -10.54
CA GLU A 18 0.01 -4.50 -10.52
C GLU A 18 -0.17 -5.60 -9.48
N LEU A 19 0.74 -6.57 -9.44
CA LEU A 19 0.70 -7.63 -8.45
C LEU A 19 0.82 -7.07 -7.04
N PHE A 20 1.68 -6.09 -6.87
CA PHE A 20 1.90 -5.44 -5.59
C PHE A 20 0.63 -4.74 -5.13
N LEU A 21 -0.01 -4.01 -6.03
CA LEU A 21 -1.28 -3.34 -5.74
C LEU A 21 -2.39 -4.33 -5.41
N GLU A 22 -2.43 -5.47 -6.10
CA GLU A 22 -3.39 -6.52 -5.80
C GLU A 22 -3.21 -7.05 -4.38
N GLU A 23 -1.96 -7.30 -3.97
CA GLU A 23 -1.68 -7.74 -2.61
C GLU A 23 -2.09 -6.71 -1.58
N VAL A 24 -1.81 -5.44 -1.85
CA VAL A 24 -2.18 -4.37 -0.94
C VAL A 24 -3.70 -4.19 -0.93
N ASP A 25 -4.36 -4.31 -2.09
CA ASP A 25 -5.82 -4.26 -2.17
C ASP A 25 -6.46 -5.33 -1.29
N GLU A 26 -5.93 -6.55 -1.32
CA GLU A 26 -6.41 -7.64 -0.47
C GLU A 26 -6.18 -7.35 1.00
N ALA A 27 -5.00 -6.81 1.34
CA ALA A 27 -4.69 -6.45 2.71
C ALA A 27 -5.59 -5.33 3.21
N ILE A 28 -5.90 -4.36 2.36
CA ILE A 28 -6.82 -3.27 2.69
C ILE A 28 -8.22 -3.82 2.93
N ALA A 29 -8.68 -4.75 2.10
CA ALA A 29 -9.99 -5.39 2.30
C ALA A 29 -10.03 -6.12 3.64
N ALA A 30 -8.97 -6.85 3.97
CA ALA A 30 -8.87 -7.54 5.24
C ALA A 30 -8.88 -6.56 6.42
N LEU A 31 -8.21 -5.42 6.26
CA LEU A 31 -8.18 -4.39 7.30
C LEU A 31 -9.57 -3.80 7.53
N ARG A 32 -10.33 -3.57 6.45
CA ARG A 32 -11.70 -3.05 6.56
C ARG A 32 -12.62 -4.02 7.28
N ASP A 33 -12.40 -5.31 7.10
CA ASP A 33 -13.21 -6.36 7.71
C ASP A 33 -12.65 -6.85 9.04
N LEU A 34 -11.61 -6.20 9.54
CA LEU A 34 -10.91 -6.61 10.75
C LEU A 34 -11.83 -6.59 11.96
N THR A 35 -11.91 -7.73 12.65
CA THR A 35 -12.67 -7.84 13.89
C THR A 35 -11.78 -8.09 15.10
N ASP A 36 -10.57 -8.57 14.87
CA ASP A 36 -9.61 -8.90 15.93
C ASP A 36 -8.50 -7.87 15.93
N LEU A 37 -8.53 -6.97 16.92
CA LEU A 37 -7.54 -5.89 17.02
C LEU A 37 -6.13 -6.39 17.24
N SER A 38 -5.95 -7.64 17.67
CA SER A 38 -4.60 -8.20 17.84
C SER A 38 -3.88 -8.38 16.50
N GLU A 39 -4.62 -8.39 15.39
CA GLU A 39 -4.04 -8.49 14.06
C GLU A 39 -3.74 -7.13 13.44
N LEU A 40 -4.15 -6.05 14.08
CA LEU A 40 -4.00 -4.71 13.52
C LEU A 40 -2.53 -4.31 13.38
N GLU A 41 -1.72 -4.58 14.39
CA GLU A 41 -0.30 -4.23 14.36
C GLU A 41 0.43 -4.89 13.19
N PRO A 42 0.35 -6.23 13.02
CA PRO A 42 1.05 -6.86 11.89
C PRO A 42 0.50 -6.41 10.53
N GLN A 43 -0.79 -6.14 10.42
CA GLN A 43 -1.35 -5.67 9.17
C GLN A 43 -0.87 -4.26 8.83
N CYS A 44 -0.85 -3.36 9.80
CA CYS A 44 -0.30 -2.02 9.59
C CYS A 44 1.18 -2.07 9.26
N HIS A 45 1.92 -2.97 9.87
CA HIS A 45 3.33 -3.15 9.57
C HIS A 45 3.55 -3.59 8.12
N PHE A 46 2.79 -4.57 7.66
CA PHE A 46 2.85 -5.03 6.28
C PHE A 46 2.53 -3.89 5.31
N LEU A 47 1.44 -3.17 5.56
CA LEU A 47 1.01 -2.07 4.70
C LEU A 47 2.03 -0.94 4.68
N LYS A 48 2.64 -0.65 5.82
CA LYS A 48 3.69 0.37 5.90
C LYS A 48 4.87 0.00 5.00
N GLY A 49 5.36 -1.24 5.11
CA GLY A 49 6.46 -1.71 4.29
C GLY A 49 6.13 -1.63 2.80
N SER A 50 4.92 -2.06 2.45
CA SER A 50 4.45 -2.01 1.06
C SER A 50 4.38 -0.57 0.55
N ALA A 51 3.84 0.34 1.37
CA ALA A 51 3.71 1.75 1.01
C ALA A 51 5.07 2.39 0.75
N LEU A 52 6.06 2.08 1.59
CA LEU A 52 7.40 2.63 1.42
C LEU A 52 8.05 2.13 0.13
N ASN A 53 7.77 0.89 -0.25
CA ASN A 53 8.32 0.33 -1.49
C ASN A 53 7.79 1.01 -2.75
N ILE A 54 6.55 1.45 -2.73
CA ILE A 54 5.96 2.15 -3.88
C ILE A 54 5.92 3.67 -3.73
N GLY A 55 6.40 4.19 -2.61
CA GLY A 55 6.52 5.64 -2.41
C GLY A 55 5.24 6.34 -1.95
N PHE A 56 4.31 5.61 -1.36
CA PHE A 56 3.07 6.17 -0.80
C PHE A 56 3.34 6.72 0.60
N SER A 57 3.97 7.88 0.69
CA SER A 57 4.46 8.43 1.96
C SER A 57 3.37 8.72 2.98
N ASP A 58 2.29 9.35 2.55
CA ASP A 58 1.19 9.71 3.47
C ASP A 58 0.51 8.46 4.00
N PHE A 59 0.27 7.50 3.11
CA PHE A 59 -0.31 6.22 3.50
C PHE A 59 0.62 5.48 4.46
N ALA A 60 1.93 5.48 4.18
CA ALA A 60 2.91 4.85 5.05
C ALA A 60 2.91 5.47 6.44
N ASN A 61 2.80 6.79 6.53
CA ASN A 61 2.75 7.50 7.82
C ASN A 61 1.52 7.11 8.62
N LEU A 62 0.38 6.97 7.97
CA LEU A 62 -0.84 6.54 8.65
C LEU A 62 -0.73 5.10 9.13
N CYS A 63 -0.13 4.24 8.33
CA CYS A 63 0.11 2.84 8.72
C CYS A 63 1.05 2.76 9.91
N GLN A 64 2.09 3.59 9.93
CA GLN A 64 3.01 3.62 11.06
C GLN A 64 2.32 4.09 12.33
N ALA A 65 1.50 5.11 12.23
CA ALA A 65 0.75 5.59 13.39
C ALA A 65 -0.20 4.51 13.90
N GLY A 66 -0.86 3.78 12.99
CA GLY A 66 -1.74 2.68 13.36
C GLY A 66 -0.98 1.54 14.02
N GLU A 67 0.19 1.20 13.47
CA GLU A 67 1.04 0.16 14.05
C GLU A 67 1.47 0.53 15.46
N ALA A 68 1.91 1.77 15.66
CA ALA A 68 2.38 2.24 16.97
C ALA A 68 1.23 2.24 17.99
N ALA A 69 0.04 2.69 17.59
CA ALA A 69 -1.11 2.70 18.46
C ALA A 69 -1.52 1.27 18.86
N ALA A 70 -1.53 0.37 17.90
CA ALA A 70 -1.87 -1.03 18.16
C ALA A 70 -0.85 -1.68 19.09
N ALA A 71 0.43 -1.40 18.89
CA ALA A 71 1.50 -1.92 19.74
C ALA A 71 1.38 -1.42 21.17
N ALA A 72 0.87 -0.21 21.35
CA ALA A 72 0.67 0.39 22.68
C ALA A 72 -0.64 -0.05 23.33
N GLY A 73 -1.43 -0.90 22.69
CA GLY A 73 -2.71 -1.36 23.21
C GLY A 73 -3.87 -0.42 22.91
N HIS A 74 -3.68 0.50 21.99
CA HIS A 74 -4.70 1.50 21.62
C HIS A 74 -5.24 1.26 20.21
N GLY A 75 -5.32 -0.02 19.80
CA GLY A 75 -5.82 -0.37 18.46
C GLY A 75 -7.21 0.16 18.17
N GLU A 76 -8.07 0.27 19.18
CA GLU A 76 -9.42 0.78 19.01
C GLU A 76 -9.44 2.27 18.63
N ASP A 77 -8.35 2.98 18.85
CA ASP A 77 -8.24 4.40 18.51
C ASP A 77 -7.76 4.62 17.09
N VAL A 78 -7.34 3.56 16.39
CA VAL A 78 -6.84 3.66 15.02
C VAL A 78 -8.00 3.95 14.08
N ASP A 79 -7.84 4.98 13.26
CA ASP A 79 -8.83 5.33 12.23
C ASP A 79 -8.56 4.52 10.97
N ILE A 80 -9.14 3.33 10.91
CA ILE A 80 -8.99 2.43 9.78
C ILE A 80 -9.53 3.07 8.50
N ALA A 81 -10.64 3.81 8.61
CA ALA A 81 -11.23 4.48 7.46
C ALA A 81 -10.25 5.48 6.84
N ALA A 82 -9.50 6.21 7.66
CA ALA A 82 -8.49 7.16 7.17
C ALA A 82 -7.37 6.43 6.44
N ILE A 83 -6.93 5.29 6.94
CA ILE A 83 -5.90 4.48 6.29
C ILE A 83 -6.39 4.01 4.91
N VAL A 84 -7.61 3.48 4.86
CA VAL A 84 -8.21 2.98 3.62
C VAL A 84 -8.36 4.11 2.61
N GLN A 85 -8.85 5.26 3.06
CA GLN A 85 -9.05 6.42 2.20
C GLN A 85 -7.72 6.93 1.62
N SER A 86 -6.70 7.03 2.46
CA SER A 86 -5.38 7.46 2.02
C SER A 86 -4.81 6.54 0.95
N TYR A 87 -4.98 5.24 1.13
CA TYR A 87 -4.52 4.28 0.13
C TYR A 87 -5.28 4.45 -1.19
N ALA A 88 -6.59 4.58 -1.13
CA ALA A 88 -7.41 4.74 -2.34
C ALA A 88 -6.98 5.97 -3.13
N GLU A 89 -6.73 7.08 -2.45
CA GLU A 89 -6.28 8.31 -3.10
C GLU A 89 -4.89 8.15 -3.72
N ALA A 90 -3.97 7.55 -2.97
CA ALA A 90 -2.61 7.34 -3.47
C ALA A 90 -2.59 6.40 -4.67
N ARG A 91 -3.39 5.35 -4.61
CA ARG A 91 -3.50 4.38 -5.70
C ARG A 91 -4.04 5.03 -6.97
N GLU A 92 -5.07 5.85 -6.83
CA GLU A 92 -5.67 6.55 -7.96
C GLU A 92 -4.67 7.50 -8.64
N VAL A 93 -3.96 8.28 -7.84
CA VAL A 93 -2.94 9.20 -8.36
C VAL A 93 -1.83 8.41 -9.07
N PHE A 94 -1.39 7.32 -8.47
CA PHE A 94 -0.34 6.49 -9.04
C PHE A 94 -0.74 5.92 -10.40
N ILE A 95 -1.95 5.39 -10.49
CA ILE A 95 -2.47 4.80 -11.74
C ILE A 95 -2.61 5.88 -12.81
N ASN A 96 -3.12 7.04 -12.46
CA ASN A 96 -3.28 8.15 -13.40
C ASN A 96 -1.94 8.63 -13.93
N GLN A 97 -0.93 8.75 -13.07
CA GLN A 97 0.41 9.13 -13.50
C GLN A 97 1.03 8.09 -14.43
N SER A 98 0.82 6.81 -14.14
CA SER A 98 1.30 5.74 -15.01
C SER A 98 0.65 5.79 -16.37
N ALA A 99 -0.67 6.03 -16.41
CA ALA A 99 -1.41 6.16 -17.66
C ALA A 99 -0.92 7.34 -18.48
N GLU A 100 -0.67 8.48 -17.83
CA GLU A 100 -0.14 9.66 -18.50
C GLU A 100 1.23 9.39 -19.11
N ARG A 101 2.10 8.70 -18.38
CA ARG A 101 3.43 8.37 -18.88
C ARG A 101 3.35 7.44 -20.07
N LEU A 102 2.43 6.49 -20.06
CA LEU A 102 2.27 5.58 -21.17
C LEU A 102 1.64 6.28 -22.38
N ALA A 103 0.77 7.24 -22.14
CA ALA A 103 0.14 8.01 -23.21
C ALA A 103 1.11 9.00 -23.87
N ALA A 104 2.06 9.48 -23.13
CA ALA A 104 3.06 10.40 -23.65
C ALA A 104 4.08 9.71 -24.53
#